data_259cda4912c65d2bd55291d481a6eca2
#
_entry.id   259cda4912c65d2bd55291d481a6eca2
#
_cell.length_a   1.000
_cell.length_b   1.000
_cell.length_c   1.000
_cell.angle_alpha   90.00
_cell.angle_beta   90.00
_cell.angle_gamma   90.00
#
_symmetry.space_group_name_H-M   'P 1'
#
loop_
_entity.id
_entity.type
_entity.pdbx_description
1 polymer ?
#
loop_
_entity_poly.entity_id
_entity_poly.type
_entity_poly.pdbx_seq_one_letter_code
_entity_poly.pdbx_strand_id
1 'polypeptide(L)'
;DDYRIYLSRSEDPKKNPLSPRQKLAYMKKMFPSHARNIMINTTNMILDICTTLYNQGFTEISMVVGSDRVREFDTIIKKYNNVKSRHGFYNFDKINIVSAGERDPDAEGAAGMSASKMRAAAAKGDITNFQKGLPRGVNADALMKDVRRGMRLAANYMYIQNVRPIASLEEFEQQQIRDLYIREMIFNINDEVDYIKEDIKGKVVRKGTNYVVLEDNNNNLHKAWIWDCIPISADREVEVREHDLDVDYGFEAVSEI
;
A
#
# COMPACT_ATOMS: atom_id res chain seq x y z
N ASP A 1 20.35 -31.28 6.04
CA ASP A 1 19.11 -30.86 5.37
C ASP A 1 19.24 -29.41 4.99
N ASP A 2 18.96 -29.08 3.73
CA ASP A 2 18.90 -27.70 3.23
C ASP A 2 17.44 -27.25 3.19
N TYR A 3 17.17 -25.99 3.55
CA TYR A 3 15.82 -25.44 3.47
C TYR A 3 15.81 -24.08 2.79
N ARG A 4 14.69 -23.74 2.19
CA ARG A 4 14.48 -22.47 1.50
C ARG A 4 13.11 -21.90 1.82
N ILE A 5 13.04 -20.60 1.98
CA ILE A 5 11.81 -19.85 2.22
C ILE A 5 11.52 -19.03 0.99
N TYR A 6 10.49 -19.40 0.24
CA TYR A 6 10.08 -18.71 -0.97
C TYR A 6 8.97 -17.71 -0.66
N LEU A 7 9.17 -16.48 -1.08
CA LEU A 7 8.19 -15.41 -0.91
C LEU A 7 7.29 -15.30 -2.13
N SER A 8 6.01 -15.02 -1.90
CA SER A 8 5.05 -14.76 -2.97
C SER A 8 5.45 -13.51 -3.76
N ARG A 9 5.36 -13.59 -5.10
CA ARG A 9 5.56 -12.45 -6.01
C ARG A 9 4.31 -11.61 -6.19
N SER A 10 3.17 -12.04 -5.66
CA SER A 10 1.92 -11.31 -5.76
C SER A 10 2.08 -9.89 -5.20
N GLU A 11 1.65 -8.91 -5.96
CA GLU A 11 1.60 -7.51 -5.56
C GLU A 11 0.24 -6.96 -5.98
N ASP A 12 -0.52 -6.52 -5.02
CA ASP A 12 -1.81 -5.86 -5.23
C ASP A 12 -2.16 -4.99 -4.01
N PRO A 13 -2.85 -3.87 -4.20
CA PRO A 13 -3.17 -2.94 -3.11
C PRO A 13 -4.02 -3.54 -1.98
N LYS A 14 -4.87 -4.53 -2.28
CA LYS A 14 -5.85 -5.05 -1.30
C LYS A 14 -5.25 -6.15 -0.41
N LYS A 15 -4.49 -7.09 -0.99
CA LYS A 15 -4.02 -8.29 -0.29
C LYS A 15 -2.50 -8.34 -0.12
N ASN A 16 -1.74 -7.80 -1.07
CA ASN A 16 -0.28 -7.91 -1.13
C ASN A 16 0.37 -6.55 -1.41
N PRO A 17 0.28 -5.58 -0.50
CA PRO A 17 0.69 -4.20 -0.75
C PRO A 17 2.20 -4.00 -0.90
N LEU A 18 3.02 -4.95 -0.46
CA LEU A 18 4.46 -4.86 -0.61
C LEU A 18 4.94 -5.52 -1.91
N SER A 19 5.85 -4.87 -2.60
CA SER A 19 6.53 -5.47 -3.76
C SER A 19 7.38 -6.69 -3.34
N PRO A 20 7.71 -7.59 -4.26
CA PRO A 20 8.55 -8.76 -3.95
C PRO A 20 9.90 -8.38 -3.34
N ARG A 21 10.52 -7.28 -3.79
CA ARG A 21 11.78 -6.76 -3.25
C ARG A 21 11.63 -6.26 -1.81
N GLN A 22 10.55 -5.53 -1.52
CA GLN A 22 10.26 -5.07 -0.16
C GLN A 22 9.99 -6.25 0.78
N LYS A 23 9.18 -7.23 0.36
CA LYS A 23 8.95 -8.45 1.13
C LYS A 23 10.27 -9.14 1.48
N LEU A 24 11.16 -9.31 0.51
CA LEU A 24 12.48 -9.91 0.73
C LEU A 24 13.30 -9.12 1.75
N ALA A 25 13.37 -7.79 1.59
CA ALA A 25 14.15 -6.94 2.47
C ALA A 25 13.63 -6.98 3.92
N TYR A 26 12.31 -6.90 4.11
CA TYR A 26 11.71 -6.99 5.44
C TYR A 26 11.85 -8.37 6.05
N MET A 27 11.62 -9.45 5.31
CA MET A 27 11.77 -10.81 5.82
C MET A 27 13.20 -11.09 6.28
N LYS A 28 14.22 -10.65 5.53
CA LYS A 28 15.62 -10.79 5.94
C LYS A 28 15.96 -9.98 7.20
N LYS A 29 15.35 -8.82 7.38
CA LYS A 29 15.48 -8.01 8.60
C LYS A 29 14.77 -8.64 9.79
N MET A 30 13.58 -9.22 9.57
CA MET A 30 12.78 -9.87 10.60
C MET A 30 13.43 -11.18 11.10
N PHE A 31 14.07 -11.90 10.19
CA PHE A 31 14.61 -13.23 10.44
C PHE A 31 16.07 -13.35 9.98
N PRO A 32 17.00 -12.64 10.65
CA PRO A 32 18.40 -12.56 10.20
C PRO A 32 19.11 -13.90 10.21
N SER A 33 18.78 -14.81 11.14
CA SER A 33 19.32 -16.18 11.18
C SER A 33 18.94 -17.01 9.96
N HIS A 34 17.85 -16.68 9.28
CA HIS A 34 17.35 -17.36 8.09
C HIS A 34 17.61 -16.58 6.80
N ALA A 35 18.28 -15.43 6.87
CA ALA A 35 18.40 -14.49 5.74
C ALA A 35 19.02 -15.10 4.47
N ARG A 36 19.91 -16.09 4.62
CA ARG A 36 20.53 -16.82 3.50
C ARG A 36 19.55 -17.74 2.78
N ASN A 37 18.56 -18.25 3.51
CA ASN A 37 17.57 -19.22 3.03
C ASN A 37 16.29 -18.55 2.52
N ILE A 38 16.13 -17.23 2.74
CA ILE A 38 14.99 -16.46 2.22
C ILE A 38 15.28 -16.05 0.80
N MET A 39 14.50 -16.59 -0.14
CA MET A 39 14.68 -16.42 -1.57
C MET A 39 13.55 -15.58 -2.19
N ILE A 40 13.92 -14.77 -3.18
CA ILE A 40 12.93 -14.20 -4.08
C ILE A 40 12.52 -15.28 -5.09
N ASN A 41 11.24 -15.49 -5.21
CA ASN A 41 10.76 -16.44 -6.21
C ASN A 41 10.88 -15.82 -7.61
N THR A 42 11.41 -16.56 -8.57
CA THR A 42 11.49 -16.13 -9.97
C THR A 42 10.16 -16.33 -10.71
N THR A 43 9.28 -17.13 -10.15
CA THR A 43 7.99 -17.51 -10.71
C THR A 43 6.90 -17.52 -9.63
N ASN A 44 5.63 -17.41 -10.05
CA ASN A 44 4.47 -17.59 -9.15
C ASN A 44 4.00 -19.06 -9.07
N MET A 45 4.60 -19.93 -9.86
CA MET A 45 4.14 -21.32 -10.00
C MET A 45 4.99 -22.25 -9.16
N ILE A 46 4.33 -23.04 -8.31
CA ILE A 46 5.01 -24.02 -7.45
C ILE A 46 5.73 -25.10 -8.26
N LEU A 47 5.19 -25.47 -9.40
CA LEU A 47 5.80 -26.51 -10.25
C LEU A 47 7.15 -26.06 -10.82
N ASP A 48 7.33 -24.77 -11.11
CA ASP A 48 8.62 -24.24 -11.55
C ASP A 48 9.66 -24.29 -10.44
N ILE A 49 9.22 -24.11 -9.18
CA ILE A 49 10.08 -24.27 -8.00
C ILE A 49 10.50 -25.73 -7.88
N CYS A 50 9.57 -26.67 -8.01
CA CYS A 50 9.87 -28.11 -8.00
C CYS A 50 10.89 -28.49 -9.10
N THR A 51 10.69 -27.99 -10.30
CA THR A 51 11.63 -28.21 -11.42
C THR A 51 13.03 -27.63 -11.09
N THR A 52 13.07 -26.42 -10.52
CA THR A 52 14.33 -25.78 -10.14
C THR A 52 15.07 -26.59 -9.07
N LEU A 53 14.36 -27.06 -8.04
CA LEU A 53 14.96 -27.89 -6.99
C LEU A 53 15.47 -29.23 -7.53
N TYR A 54 14.69 -29.86 -8.38
CA TYR A 54 15.09 -31.13 -9.03
C TYR A 54 16.36 -30.96 -9.89
N ASN A 55 16.42 -29.87 -10.67
CA ASN A 55 17.61 -29.55 -11.47
C ASN A 55 18.85 -29.22 -10.62
N GLN A 56 18.65 -28.85 -9.35
CA GLN A 56 19.71 -28.63 -8.36
C GLN A 56 20.16 -29.92 -7.67
N GLY A 57 19.56 -31.06 -8.02
CA GLY A 57 19.95 -32.37 -7.51
C GLY A 57 19.19 -32.85 -6.28
N PHE A 58 18.13 -32.15 -5.86
CA PHE A 58 17.29 -32.64 -4.75
C PHE A 58 16.43 -33.80 -5.25
N THR A 59 16.43 -34.90 -4.50
CA THR A 59 15.65 -36.12 -4.80
C THR A 59 14.40 -36.24 -3.93
N GLU A 60 14.38 -35.56 -2.77
CA GLU A 60 13.25 -35.52 -1.86
C GLU A 60 12.90 -34.07 -1.51
N ILE A 61 11.61 -33.78 -1.34
CA ILE A 61 11.14 -32.48 -0.87
C ILE A 61 10.13 -32.63 0.26
N SER A 62 10.24 -31.74 1.25
CA SER A 62 9.21 -31.52 2.27
C SER A 62 8.77 -30.08 2.20
N MET A 63 7.50 -29.82 1.94
CA MET A 63 6.95 -28.49 1.80
C MET A 63 6.03 -28.16 2.98
N VAL A 64 6.28 -27.04 3.63
CA VAL A 64 5.46 -26.54 4.73
C VAL A 64 4.54 -25.43 4.20
N VAL A 65 3.24 -25.61 4.39
CA VAL A 65 2.19 -24.69 3.90
C VAL A 65 1.10 -24.50 4.95
N GLY A 66 0.23 -23.49 4.77
CA GLY A 66 -0.96 -23.35 5.60
C GLY A 66 -1.88 -24.58 5.51
N SER A 67 -2.59 -24.90 6.58
CA SER A 67 -3.47 -26.09 6.66
C SER A 67 -4.50 -26.13 5.54
N ASP A 68 -5.02 -24.98 5.12
CA ASP A 68 -5.96 -24.79 4.01
C ASP A 68 -5.40 -25.14 2.63
N ARG A 69 -4.07 -25.20 2.49
CA ARG A 69 -3.38 -25.42 1.22
C ARG A 69 -2.77 -26.81 1.05
N VAL A 70 -2.70 -27.59 2.11
CA VAL A 70 -2.02 -28.91 2.08
C VAL A 70 -2.55 -29.81 0.98
N ARG A 71 -3.87 -29.96 0.87
CA ARG A 71 -4.50 -30.82 -0.16
C ARG A 71 -4.24 -30.35 -1.58
N GLU A 72 -4.32 -29.02 -1.81
CA GLU A 72 -4.09 -28.42 -3.12
C GLU A 72 -2.67 -28.72 -3.59
N PHE A 73 -1.67 -28.43 -2.74
CA PHE A 73 -0.27 -28.63 -3.13
C PHE A 73 0.11 -30.10 -3.20
N ASP A 74 -0.41 -30.95 -2.31
CA ASP A 74 -0.16 -32.39 -2.38
C ASP A 74 -0.65 -32.97 -3.71
N THR A 75 -1.87 -32.61 -4.10
CA THR A 75 -2.48 -33.07 -5.34
C THR A 75 -1.69 -32.60 -6.55
N ILE A 76 -1.40 -31.30 -6.66
CA ILE A 76 -0.81 -30.74 -7.87
C ILE A 76 0.66 -31.18 -8.03
N ILE A 77 1.45 -31.19 -6.94
CA ILE A 77 2.86 -31.53 -7.03
C ILE A 77 3.04 -33.02 -7.36
N LYS A 78 2.27 -33.90 -6.73
CA LYS A 78 2.31 -35.35 -7.04
C LYS A 78 1.81 -35.68 -8.42
N LYS A 79 0.77 -34.97 -8.91
CA LYS A 79 0.22 -35.17 -10.26
C LYS A 79 1.26 -34.92 -11.36
N TYR A 80 2.15 -33.96 -11.16
CA TYR A 80 3.17 -33.60 -12.15
C TYR A 80 4.53 -34.26 -11.88
N ASN A 81 4.66 -35.07 -10.83
CA ASN A 81 5.88 -35.83 -10.59
C ASN A 81 6.07 -36.87 -11.69
N ASN A 82 7.26 -36.96 -12.27
CA ASN A 82 7.60 -37.81 -13.41
C ASN A 82 6.80 -37.46 -14.70
N VAL A 83 6.31 -36.21 -14.83
CA VAL A 83 5.56 -35.77 -16.02
C VAL A 83 6.25 -34.58 -16.67
N LYS A 84 6.59 -34.69 -17.96
CA LYS A 84 7.07 -33.55 -18.74
C LYS A 84 5.91 -32.58 -19.00
N SER A 85 6.06 -31.33 -18.62
CA SER A 85 5.04 -30.30 -18.79
C SER A 85 5.67 -28.97 -19.22
N ARG A 86 4.85 -27.96 -19.45
CA ARG A 86 5.32 -26.58 -19.72
C ARG A 86 6.16 -25.99 -18.58
N HIS A 87 6.06 -26.53 -17.38
CA HIS A 87 6.84 -26.12 -16.20
C HIS A 87 8.20 -26.84 -16.10
N GLY A 88 8.50 -27.71 -17.05
CA GLY A 88 9.67 -28.56 -17.03
C GLY A 88 9.37 -29.98 -16.56
N PHE A 89 10.37 -30.60 -15.98
CA PHE A 89 10.31 -31.96 -15.48
C PHE A 89 10.95 -32.07 -14.12
N TYR A 90 10.32 -32.81 -13.22
CA TYR A 90 10.90 -33.25 -11.95
C TYR A 90 10.42 -34.66 -11.63
N ASN A 91 11.23 -35.41 -10.92
CA ASN A 91 10.92 -36.77 -10.47
C ASN A 91 11.54 -36.99 -9.09
N PHE A 92 10.82 -36.55 -8.06
CA PHE A 92 11.23 -36.74 -6.69
C PHE A 92 10.87 -38.14 -6.20
N ASP A 93 11.77 -38.76 -5.47
CA ASP A 93 11.56 -40.05 -4.82
C ASP A 93 10.56 -39.94 -3.68
N LYS A 94 10.54 -38.75 -3.00
CA LYS A 94 9.62 -38.46 -1.91
C LYS A 94 9.13 -37.03 -1.94
N ILE A 95 7.82 -36.88 -1.85
CA ILE A 95 7.12 -35.60 -1.75
C ILE A 95 6.28 -35.61 -0.47
N ASN A 96 6.60 -34.74 0.45
CA ASN A 96 5.89 -34.59 1.72
C ASN A 96 5.36 -33.16 1.85
N ILE A 97 4.04 -33.01 2.04
CA ILE A 97 3.40 -31.72 2.26
C ILE A 97 2.91 -31.66 3.71
N VAL A 98 3.43 -30.72 4.46
CA VAL A 98 3.22 -30.60 5.90
C VAL A 98 2.46 -29.31 6.20
N SER A 99 1.50 -29.38 7.12
CA SER A 99 0.84 -28.20 7.64
C SER A 99 1.77 -27.42 8.57
N ALA A 100 1.78 -26.09 8.41
CA ALA A 100 2.42 -25.18 9.37
C ALA A 100 1.65 -25.07 10.71
N GLY A 101 0.58 -25.84 10.87
CA GLY A 101 -0.34 -25.76 11.99
C GLY A 101 -1.50 -24.81 11.72
N GLU A 102 -2.49 -24.86 12.60
CA GLU A 102 -3.59 -23.91 12.58
C GLU A 102 -3.18 -22.63 13.29
N ARG A 103 -3.66 -21.51 12.77
CA ARG A 103 -3.46 -20.23 13.42
C ARG A 103 -4.51 -20.06 14.51
N ASP A 104 -4.09 -19.78 15.72
CA ASP A 104 -4.97 -19.38 16.81
C ASP A 104 -5.28 -17.87 16.66
N PRO A 105 -6.52 -17.49 16.30
CA PRO A 105 -6.91 -16.08 16.15
C PRO A 105 -6.91 -15.32 17.48
N ASP A 106 -6.99 -16.03 18.61
CA ASP A 106 -7.08 -15.47 19.95
C ASP A 106 -5.72 -15.43 20.65
N ALA A 107 -4.66 -15.97 20.02
CA ALA A 107 -3.32 -15.89 20.53
C ALA A 107 -2.83 -14.44 20.62
N GLU A 108 -2.07 -14.15 21.68
CA GLU A 108 -1.44 -12.84 21.85
C GLU A 108 -0.23 -12.65 20.91
N GLY A 109 0.05 -11.38 20.59
CA GLY A 109 1.22 -10.99 19.80
C GLY A 109 1.16 -11.43 18.34
N ALA A 110 2.31 -11.82 17.79
CA ALA A 110 2.46 -12.14 16.38
C ALA A 110 1.67 -13.40 15.96
N ALA A 111 1.44 -14.36 16.86
CA ALA A 111 0.69 -15.58 16.57
C ALA A 111 -0.79 -15.30 16.27
N GLY A 112 -1.41 -14.36 16.98
CA GLY A 112 -2.80 -13.95 16.77
C GLY A 112 -3.00 -12.91 15.65
N MET A 113 -1.92 -12.34 15.11
CA MET A 113 -1.99 -11.33 14.07
C MET A 113 -2.06 -11.94 12.66
N SER A 114 -3.16 -11.71 11.98
CA SER A 114 -3.30 -12.08 10.57
C SER A 114 -2.81 -10.98 9.64
N ALA A 115 -2.50 -11.34 8.39
CA ALA A 115 -2.18 -10.34 7.37
C ALA A 115 -3.33 -9.33 7.15
N SER A 116 -4.57 -9.76 7.34
CA SER A 116 -5.76 -8.88 7.30
C SER A 116 -5.78 -7.90 8.47
N LYS A 117 -5.55 -8.38 9.69
CA LYS A 117 -5.44 -7.52 10.88
C LYS A 117 -4.29 -6.52 10.74
N MET A 118 -3.13 -6.95 10.20
CA MET A 118 -1.99 -6.07 9.93
C MET A 118 -2.34 -4.96 8.93
N ARG A 119 -3.00 -5.32 7.82
CA ARG A 119 -3.43 -4.32 6.84
C ARG A 119 -4.48 -3.37 7.41
N ALA A 120 -5.43 -3.87 8.20
CA ALA A 120 -6.43 -3.03 8.86
C ALA A 120 -5.79 -2.05 9.85
N ALA A 121 -4.82 -2.49 10.65
CA ALA A 121 -4.05 -1.61 11.53
C ALA A 121 -3.26 -0.56 10.73
N ALA A 122 -2.63 -0.98 9.63
CA ALA A 122 -1.94 -0.06 8.73
C ALA A 122 -2.89 0.97 8.10
N ALA A 123 -4.08 0.55 7.66
CA ALA A 123 -5.08 1.45 7.08
C ALA A 123 -5.50 2.53 8.09
N LYS A 124 -5.74 2.14 9.33
CA LYS A 124 -6.11 3.05 10.42
C LYS A 124 -4.94 3.88 10.98
N GLY A 125 -3.69 3.60 10.58
CA GLY A 125 -2.51 4.22 11.18
C GLY A 125 -2.23 3.75 12.61
N ASP A 126 -2.82 2.65 13.04
CA ASP A 126 -2.68 2.09 14.39
C ASP A 126 -1.34 1.36 14.52
N ILE A 127 -0.31 2.14 14.85
CA ILE A 127 1.07 1.63 15.01
C ILE A 127 1.18 0.64 16.16
N THR A 128 0.41 0.84 17.22
CA THR A 128 0.46 -0.01 18.41
C THR A 128 0.00 -1.44 18.09
N ASN A 129 -1.13 -1.58 17.43
CA ASN A 129 -1.61 -2.89 17.00
C ASN A 129 -0.78 -3.46 15.85
N PHE A 130 -0.31 -2.61 14.93
CA PHE A 130 0.58 -3.07 13.85
C PHE A 130 1.88 -3.67 14.41
N GLN A 131 2.48 -3.06 15.41
CA GLN A 131 3.72 -3.53 16.03
C GLN A 131 3.57 -4.87 16.74
N LYS A 132 2.39 -5.20 17.29
CA LYS A 132 2.12 -6.51 17.91
C LYS A 132 2.34 -7.69 16.96
N GLY A 133 2.14 -7.48 15.65
CA GLY A 133 2.35 -8.51 14.62
C GLY A 133 3.80 -8.64 14.14
N LEU A 134 4.75 -7.89 14.69
CA LEU A 134 6.12 -7.86 14.23
C LEU A 134 7.08 -8.46 15.26
N PRO A 135 8.17 -9.12 14.83
CA PRO A 135 9.26 -9.49 15.71
C PRO A 135 9.89 -8.26 16.37
N ARG A 136 10.50 -8.48 17.54
CA ARG A 136 11.24 -7.41 18.24
C ARG A 136 12.38 -6.88 17.37
N GLY A 137 12.60 -5.57 17.41
CA GLY A 137 13.70 -4.92 16.69
C GLY A 137 13.38 -4.54 15.23
N VAL A 138 12.17 -4.81 14.74
CA VAL A 138 11.73 -4.38 13.42
C VAL A 138 11.19 -2.95 13.51
N ASN A 139 11.59 -2.09 12.58
CA ASN A 139 11.04 -0.74 12.49
C ASN A 139 9.60 -0.80 11.94
N ALA A 140 8.64 -0.74 12.86
CA ALA A 140 7.22 -0.82 12.56
C ALA A 140 6.73 0.37 11.72
N ASP A 141 7.23 1.57 11.98
CA ASP A 141 6.84 2.78 11.24
C ASP A 141 7.24 2.70 9.78
N ALA A 142 8.48 2.30 9.50
CA ALA A 142 8.95 2.15 8.13
C ALA A 142 8.15 1.09 7.35
N LEU A 143 7.88 -0.07 7.98
CA LEU A 143 7.10 -1.13 7.36
C LEU A 143 5.65 -0.70 7.15
N MET A 144 5.02 -0.09 8.15
CA MET A 144 3.64 0.39 8.03
C MET A 144 3.51 1.44 6.92
N LYS A 145 4.48 2.35 6.82
CA LYS A 145 4.54 3.35 5.74
C LYS A 145 4.58 2.71 4.36
N ASP A 146 5.42 1.68 4.18
CA ASP A 146 5.52 0.98 2.91
C ASP A 146 4.25 0.17 2.60
N VAL A 147 3.65 -0.47 3.61
CA VAL A 147 2.36 -1.17 3.48
C VAL A 147 1.27 -0.19 3.04
N ARG A 148 1.14 0.97 3.70
CA ARG A 148 0.17 2.01 3.35
C ARG A 148 0.36 2.52 1.93
N ARG A 149 1.61 2.77 1.53
CA ARG A 149 1.95 3.18 0.17
C ARG A 149 1.50 2.13 -0.85
N GLY A 150 1.79 0.87 -0.59
CA GLY A 150 1.39 -0.24 -1.46
C GLY A 150 -0.12 -0.48 -1.49
N MET A 151 -0.82 -0.16 -0.40
CA MET A 151 -2.30 -0.14 -0.36
C MET A 151 -2.89 1.05 -1.14
N ARG A 152 -2.05 1.94 -1.68
CA ARG A 152 -2.45 3.20 -2.32
C ARG A 152 -3.25 4.11 -1.39
N LEU A 153 -3.15 3.90 -0.09
CA LEU A 153 -3.68 4.83 0.89
C LEU A 153 -2.79 6.06 0.83
N ALA A 154 -3.34 7.14 0.33
CA ALA A 154 -2.63 8.38 0.11
C ALA A 154 -1.81 8.78 1.34
N ALA A 155 -0.71 9.48 1.10
CA ALA A 155 0.24 9.94 2.12
C ALA A 155 -0.41 10.85 3.21
N ASN A 156 -1.68 11.17 3.06
CA ASN A 156 -2.45 12.06 3.93
C ASN A 156 -2.40 11.69 5.41
N TYR A 157 -2.21 10.40 5.76
CA TYR A 157 -2.20 10.00 7.17
C TYR A 157 -0.84 10.19 7.88
N MET A 158 0.27 10.26 7.15
CA MET A 158 1.56 10.53 7.80
C MET A 158 1.79 11.99 8.15
N TYR A 159 1.04 12.87 7.52
CA TYR A 159 1.07 14.29 7.88
C TYR A 159 0.38 14.55 9.22
N ILE A 160 -0.58 13.71 9.61
CA ILE A 160 -1.37 13.93 10.84
C ILE A 160 -0.61 13.58 12.14
N GLN A 161 0.37 12.66 12.12
CA GLN A 161 1.15 12.34 13.35
C GLN A 161 2.24 13.34 13.69
N ASN A 162 2.67 14.19 12.75
CA ASN A 162 3.62 15.28 12.99
C ASN A 162 3.01 16.66 12.80
N VAL A 163 1.72 16.74 12.56
CA VAL A 163 1.01 18.01 12.50
C VAL A 163 0.61 18.40 13.91
N ARG A 164 0.96 19.63 14.29
CA ARG A 164 0.31 20.36 15.37
C ARG A 164 -1.19 20.10 15.24
N PRO A 165 -1.92 19.88 16.35
CA PRO A 165 -3.36 19.76 16.26
C PRO A 165 -3.88 20.91 15.40
N ILE A 166 -4.66 20.56 14.35
CA ILE A 166 -5.29 21.54 13.47
C ILE A 166 -6.12 22.42 14.40
N ALA A 167 -5.72 23.66 14.55
CA ALA A 167 -6.28 24.54 15.56
C ALA A 167 -7.67 25.05 15.17
N SER A 168 -8.03 24.91 13.85
CA SER A 168 -9.32 25.37 13.36
C SER A 168 -9.72 24.63 12.06
N LEU A 169 -11.01 24.60 11.77
CA LEU A 169 -11.57 24.11 10.50
C LEU A 169 -10.97 24.85 9.31
N GLU A 170 -10.70 26.13 9.47
CA GLU A 170 -10.10 27.02 8.48
C GLU A 170 -8.68 26.58 8.07
N GLU A 171 -7.83 26.15 9.02
CA GLU A 171 -6.51 25.60 8.70
C GLU A 171 -6.58 24.28 7.94
N PHE A 172 -7.60 23.46 8.21
CA PHE A 172 -7.82 22.20 7.50
C PHE A 172 -8.22 22.46 6.05
N GLU A 173 -9.13 23.38 5.82
CA GLU A 173 -9.57 23.77 4.47
C GLU A 173 -8.42 24.39 3.67
N GLN A 174 -7.61 25.24 4.28
CA GLN A 174 -6.42 25.83 3.65
C GLN A 174 -5.40 24.77 3.24
N GLN A 175 -5.19 23.73 4.05
CA GLN A 175 -4.31 22.63 3.70
C GLN A 175 -4.83 21.80 2.54
N GLN A 176 -6.14 21.54 2.49
CA GLN A 176 -6.75 20.82 1.35
C GLN A 176 -6.58 21.60 0.04
N ILE A 177 -6.87 22.88 0.02
CA ILE A 177 -6.68 23.75 -1.15
C ILE A 177 -5.22 23.73 -1.59
N ARG A 178 -4.27 23.80 -0.65
CA ARG A 178 -2.85 23.76 -0.94
C ARG A 178 -2.43 22.42 -1.58
N ASP A 179 -2.92 21.30 -1.07
CA ASP A 179 -2.62 19.97 -1.61
C ASP A 179 -3.14 19.82 -3.04
N LEU A 180 -4.36 20.28 -3.32
CA LEU A 180 -4.92 20.29 -4.68
C LEU A 180 -4.12 21.21 -5.62
N TYR A 181 -3.66 22.36 -5.14
CA TYR A 181 -2.85 23.30 -5.89
C TYR A 181 -1.48 22.74 -6.26
N ILE A 182 -0.79 22.08 -5.30
CA ILE A 182 0.53 21.47 -5.53
C ILE A 182 0.43 20.28 -6.50
N ARG A 183 -0.71 19.57 -6.49
CA ARG A 183 -0.99 18.45 -7.41
C ARG A 183 -1.45 18.90 -8.79
N GLU A 184 -1.46 20.19 -9.04
CA GLU A 184 -1.93 20.80 -10.30
C GLU A 184 -3.40 20.46 -10.65
N MET A 185 -4.21 20.16 -9.64
CA MET A 185 -5.63 19.88 -9.81
C MET A 185 -6.47 21.15 -9.91
N ILE A 186 -5.99 22.27 -9.34
CA ILE A 186 -6.67 23.57 -9.35
C ILE A 186 -5.68 24.70 -9.66
N PHE A 187 -6.20 25.80 -10.16
CA PHE A 187 -5.49 27.05 -10.44
C PHE A 187 -4.27 26.87 -11.35
N ASN A 188 -4.45 26.16 -12.46
CA ASN A 188 -3.41 26.02 -13.47
C ASN A 188 -3.32 27.29 -14.34
N ILE A 189 -2.19 27.45 -15.05
CA ILE A 189 -2.03 28.56 -16.00
C ILE A 189 -3.19 28.52 -17.01
N ASN A 190 -3.82 29.64 -17.23
CA ASN A 190 -5.01 29.90 -18.04
C ASN A 190 -6.35 29.49 -17.41
N ASP A 191 -6.38 28.97 -16.19
CA ASP A 191 -7.66 28.77 -15.50
C ASP A 191 -8.27 30.12 -15.13
N GLU A 192 -9.59 30.22 -15.25
CA GLU A 192 -10.35 31.39 -14.76
C GLU A 192 -10.64 31.24 -13.27
N VAL A 193 -10.40 32.30 -12.52
CA VAL A 193 -10.47 32.31 -11.06
C VAL A 193 -11.22 33.53 -10.56
N ASP A 194 -12.06 33.31 -9.56
CA ASP A 194 -12.72 34.38 -8.79
C ASP A 194 -11.91 34.63 -7.51
N TYR A 195 -11.31 35.80 -7.37
CA TYR A 195 -10.61 36.26 -6.19
C TYR A 195 -11.59 36.98 -5.27
N ILE A 196 -12.15 36.25 -4.31
CA ILE A 196 -13.28 36.67 -3.48
C ILE A 196 -12.94 37.90 -2.65
N LYS A 197 -11.72 38.03 -2.15
CA LYS A 197 -11.32 39.10 -1.25
C LYS A 197 -11.38 40.49 -1.88
N GLU A 198 -11.15 40.58 -3.17
CA GLU A 198 -11.12 41.84 -3.91
C GLU A 198 -12.24 41.90 -4.99
N ASP A 199 -13.09 40.87 -5.07
CA ASP A 199 -14.16 40.72 -6.04
C ASP A 199 -13.65 40.85 -7.49
N ILE A 200 -12.55 40.19 -7.79
CA ILE A 200 -11.86 40.22 -9.08
C ILE A 200 -11.92 38.86 -9.75
N LYS A 201 -12.44 38.84 -10.97
CA LYS A 201 -12.32 37.66 -11.84
C LYS A 201 -11.17 37.86 -12.80
N GLY A 202 -10.33 36.84 -12.91
CA GLY A 202 -9.17 36.92 -13.76
C GLY A 202 -8.63 35.55 -14.15
N LYS A 203 -7.70 35.56 -15.09
CA LYS A 203 -7.04 34.38 -15.61
C LYS A 203 -5.70 34.19 -14.94
N VAL A 204 -5.38 32.96 -14.54
CA VAL A 204 -4.07 32.65 -13.94
C VAL A 204 -2.96 32.78 -14.99
N VAL A 205 -2.07 33.73 -14.79
CA VAL A 205 -0.90 33.95 -15.67
C VAL A 205 0.40 33.48 -15.04
N ARG A 206 0.46 33.30 -13.72
CA ARG A 206 1.63 32.79 -13.02
C ARG A 206 1.22 32.09 -11.71
N LYS A 207 1.94 31.03 -11.39
CA LYS A 207 1.80 30.29 -10.11
C LYS A 207 2.99 30.60 -9.20
N GLY A 208 2.72 30.81 -7.92
CA GLY A 208 3.70 30.88 -6.85
C GLY A 208 3.56 29.71 -5.88
N THR A 209 4.23 29.75 -4.73
CA THR A 209 4.17 28.65 -3.74
C THR A 209 2.80 28.47 -3.13
N ASN A 210 2.11 29.55 -2.79
CA ASN A 210 0.76 29.54 -2.18
C ASN A 210 -0.10 30.69 -2.75
N TYR A 211 0.23 31.19 -3.92
CA TYR A 211 -0.50 32.28 -4.57
C TYR A 211 -0.50 32.11 -6.08
N VAL A 212 -1.43 32.71 -6.72
CA VAL A 212 -1.49 32.91 -8.17
C VAL A 212 -1.42 34.38 -8.51
N VAL A 213 -0.98 34.68 -9.73
CA VAL A 213 -1.11 36.00 -10.32
C VAL A 213 -2.21 35.90 -11.35
N LEU A 214 -3.25 36.71 -11.18
CA LEU A 214 -4.41 36.81 -12.05
C LEU A 214 -4.29 38.03 -12.94
N GLU A 215 -4.64 37.89 -14.19
CA GLU A 215 -4.80 38.97 -15.13
C GLU A 215 -6.32 39.24 -15.31
N ASP A 216 -6.76 40.45 -14.97
CA ASP A 216 -8.15 40.86 -15.13
C ASP A 216 -8.48 41.27 -16.57
N ASN A 217 -9.75 41.57 -16.86
CA ASN A 217 -10.20 41.98 -18.17
C ASN A 217 -9.60 43.32 -18.65
N ASN A 218 -8.95 44.06 -17.77
CA ASN A 218 -8.30 45.33 -18.06
C ASN A 218 -6.76 45.18 -18.17
N ASN A 219 -6.25 43.94 -18.22
CA ASN A 219 -4.85 43.56 -18.24
C ASN A 219 -4.08 43.99 -16.96
N ASN A 220 -4.75 44.20 -15.83
CA ASN A 220 -4.09 44.44 -14.58
C ASN A 220 -3.72 43.11 -13.93
N LEU A 221 -2.57 43.06 -13.24
CA LEU A 221 -2.07 41.88 -12.54
C LEU A 221 -2.38 41.98 -11.06
N HIS A 222 -3.04 40.95 -10.54
CA HIS A 222 -3.44 40.84 -9.14
C HIS A 222 -2.77 39.63 -8.52
N LYS A 223 -2.16 39.79 -7.34
CA LYS A 223 -1.61 38.68 -6.57
C LYS A 223 -2.65 38.19 -5.59
N ALA A 224 -3.16 36.98 -5.81
CA ALA A 224 -4.21 36.36 -4.98
C ALA A 224 -3.66 35.11 -4.25
N TRP A 225 -3.98 34.99 -2.98
CA TRP A 225 -3.66 33.76 -2.23
C TRP A 225 -4.63 32.65 -2.63
N ILE A 226 -4.14 31.41 -2.75
CA ILE A 226 -4.95 30.28 -3.24
C ILE A 226 -6.19 29.98 -2.39
N TRP A 227 -6.18 30.29 -1.10
CA TRP A 227 -7.33 30.12 -0.21
C TRP A 227 -8.37 31.24 -0.29
N ASP A 228 -8.04 32.34 -0.95
CA ASP A 228 -8.97 33.44 -1.24
C ASP A 228 -9.53 33.35 -2.66
N CYS A 229 -9.27 32.22 -3.35
CA CYS A 229 -9.65 32.00 -4.74
C CYS A 229 -10.64 30.84 -4.91
N ILE A 230 -11.60 31.01 -5.84
CA ILE A 230 -12.47 29.94 -6.28
C ILE A 230 -12.25 29.70 -7.77
N PRO A 231 -12.04 28.44 -8.23
CA PRO A 231 -11.97 28.17 -9.66
C PRO A 231 -13.34 28.42 -10.30
N ILE A 232 -13.36 29.25 -11.33
CA ILE A 232 -14.57 29.42 -12.18
C ILE A 232 -14.48 28.26 -13.17
N SER A 233 -15.20 27.16 -12.92
CA SER A 233 -15.20 25.99 -13.78
C SER A 233 -15.80 26.39 -15.14
N ALA A 234 -14.96 26.51 -16.17
CA ALA A 234 -15.38 26.15 -17.50
C ALA A 234 -15.48 24.63 -17.53
N ASP A 235 -16.67 24.06 -17.64
CA ASP A 235 -17.03 22.70 -18.05
C ASP A 235 -15.89 21.67 -18.22
N ARG A 236 -14.94 21.64 -17.31
CA ARG A 236 -14.23 20.43 -17.00
C ARG A 236 -15.11 19.71 -16.01
N GLU A 237 -15.94 18.79 -16.51
CA GLU A 237 -16.23 17.59 -15.75
C GLU A 237 -14.86 17.08 -15.31
N VAL A 238 -14.43 17.50 -14.12
CA VAL A 238 -13.47 16.74 -13.37
C VAL A 238 -14.26 15.46 -13.12
N GLU A 239 -14.02 14.45 -13.94
CA GLU A 239 -14.35 13.07 -13.62
C GLU A 239 -13.59 12.79 -12.32
N VAL A 240 -14.09 13.33 -11.23
CA VAL A 240 -13.77 12.87 -9.90
C VAL A 240 -14.36 11.48 -9.91
N ARG A 241 -13.52 10.50 -10.25
CA ARG A 241 -13.92 9.12 -10.17
C ARG A 241 -14.41 8.95 -8.75
N GLU A 242 -15.66 8.53 -8.59
CA GLU A 242 -16.28 8.25 -7.28
C GLU A 242 -15.35 7.43 -6.35
N HIS A 243 -14.38 6.77 -6.93
CA HIS A 243 -13.31 6.07 -6.24
C HIS A 243 -12.28 6.95 -5.51
N ASP A 244 -12.20 8.22 -5.81
CA ASP A 244 -11.25 9.16 -5.17
C ASP A 244 -11.92 9.93 -4.02
N LEU A 245 -13.24 9.82 -3.88
CA LEU A 245 -14.05 10.47 -2.83
C LEU A 245 -14.55 9.49 -1.74
N ASP A 246 -14.37 8.18 -1.88
CA ASP A 246 -14.59 7.20 -0.81
C ASP A 246 -13.51 7.26 0.27
N VAL A 247 -13.19 8.45 0.71
CA VAL A 247 -12.63 8.67 2.03
C VAL A 247 -13.83 8.81 2.96
N ASP A 248 -14.32 7.69 3.44
CA ASP A 248 -15.25 7.63 4.56
C ASP A 248 -14.60 8.31 5.77
N TYR A 249 -14.81 9.60 5.89
CA TYR A 249 -14.56 10.35 7.10
C TYR A 249 -15.66 9.93 8.08
N GLY A 250 -15.43 8.82 8.81
CA GLY A 250 -16.32 8.35 9.86
C GLY A 250 -16.54 9.40 10.94
N PHE A 251 -17.27 10.44 10.62
CA PHE A 251 -17.94 11.29 11.58
C PHE A 251 -19.31 10.67 11.86
N GLU A 252 -19.36 9.73 12.82
CA GLU A 252 -20.61 9.48 13.50
C GLU A 252 -20.99 10.79 14.22
N ALA A 253 -22.05 11.38 13.73
CA ALA A 253 -22.72 12.47 14.44
C ALA A 253 -23.18 11.93 15.79
N VAL A 254 -22.53 12.36 16.86
CA VAL A 254 -23.04 12.17 18.23
C VAL A 254 -24.31 13.00 18.31
N SER A 255 -25.47 12.37 18.12
CA SER A 255 -26.76 12.96 18.48
C SER A 255 -26.85 12.98 19.99
N GLU A 256 -26.82 14.16 20.57
CA GLU A 256 -27.23 14.37 21.95
C GLU A 256 -28.67 13.88 22.17
N ILE A 257 -28.86 13.00 23.14
CA ILE A 257 -30.08 12.91 23.96
C ILE A 257 -29.67 13.02 25.42
#